data_104b18ed6db7cf83da56d6243f51207d
#
_entry.id   104b18ed6db7cf83da56d6243f51207d
#
_cell.length_a   1.000
_cell.length_b   1.000
_cell.length_c   1.000
_cell.angle_alpha   90.00
_cell.angle_beta   90.00
_cell.angle_gamma   90.00
#
_symmetry.space_group_name_H-M   'P 1'
#
loop_
_entity.id
_entity.type
_entity.pdbx_description
1 polymer ?
#
loop_
_entity_poly.entity_id
_entity_poly.type
_entity_poly.pdbx_seq_one_letter_code
_entity_poly.pdbx_strand_id
1 'polypeptide(L)'
;MAKKVAYLGLGNMGGAMASNLAKAGFEVHGYDPSGAARTRAESGGIQVFGSPAEAAAGVQVICSSVPETEHAAEAYLGENGALAAAPEGAVCFDFSTIAVEGSQRIAAEAEKRGLRFLDTPVSGSVPHARAGTLAIIAGGDPSALEEHRDVLAAIGGDVHHFGPNGAGLQMKLVTNHIFAVHISAIAEALTLGKKSGLDPEAMAAFLKASVIPKILDYKVSPMIVKDYTPTFTVNLMLKDLRMIAAMAEETKVPIPLCAAARQIYMGAAALGHGDADQNAIIEHFEKGAGL
;
A
#
# COMPACT_ATOMS: atom_id res chain seq x y z
N MET A 1 -25.75 1.34 19.03
CA MET A 1 -25.59 0.54 17.79
C MET A 1 -24.13 0.55 17.43
N ALA A 2 -23.60 -0.53 16.85
CA ALA A 2 -22.22 -0.54 16.33
C ALA A 2 -22.05 0.52 15.23
N LYS A 3 -20.89 1.16 15.20
CA LYS A 3 -20.53 2.11 14.13
C LYS A 3 -20.35 1.34 12.82
N LYS A 4 -20.98 1.81 11.75
CA LYS A 4 -20.92 1.18 10.43
C LYS A 4 -19.77 1.75 9.63
N VAL A 5 -18.99 0.85 9.01
CA VAL A 5 -17.83 1.20 8.18
C VAL A 5 -17.92 0.45 6.87
N ALA A 6 -17.90 1.14 5.74
CA ALA A 6 -17.71 0.49 4.45
C ALA A 6 -16.23 0.22 4.20
N TYR A 7 -15.90 -0.89 3.56
CA TYR A 7 -14.54 -1.20 3.14
C TYR A 7 -14.49 -1.65 1.67
N LEU A 8 -13.83 -0.84 0.83
CA LEU A 8 -13.74 -1.04 -0.61
C LEU A 8 -12.35 -1.62 -0.96
N GLY A 9 -12.34 -2.83 -1.53
CA GLY A 9 -11.12 -3.58 -1.78
C GLY A 9 -10.76 -4.52 -0.62
N LEU A 10 -11.05 -5.82 -0.80
CA LEU A 10 -10.89 -6.88 0.20
C LEU A 10 -9.74 -7.84 -0.15
N GLY A 11 -8.73 -7.30 -0.85
CA GLY A 11 -7.49 -8.02 -1.15
C GLY A 11 -6.66 -8.33 0.10
N ASN A 12 -5.36 -8.65 -0.10
CA ASN A 12 -4.48 -9.06 1.02
C ASN A 12 -4.35 -7.99 2.12
N MET A 13 -4.22 -6.72 1.75
CA MET A 13 -4.12 -5.61 2.71
C MET A 13 -5.51 -5.20 3.21
N GLY A 14 -6.41 -4.85 2.29
CA GLY A 14 -7.74 -4.36 2.65
C GLY A 14 -8.57 -5.39 3.40
N GLY A 15 -8.52 -6.67 3.02
CA GLY A 15 -9.20 -7.73 3.75
C GLY A 15 -8.67 -7.92 5.17
N ALA A 16 -7.36 -7.75 5.40
CA ALA A 16 -6.78 -7.79 6.75
C ALA A 16 -7.24 -6.60 7.60
N MET A 17 -7.22 -5.39 7.04
CA MET A 17 -7.69 -4.16 7.72
C MET A 17 -9.19 -4.23 8.02
N ALA A 18 -10.01 -4.66 7.07
CA ALA A 18 -11.45 -4.86 7.24
C ALA A 18 -11.77 -5.90 8.33
N SER A 19 -10.99 -7.00 8.38
CA SER A 19 -11.12 -8.01 9.44
C SER A 19 -10.79 -7.45 10.82
N ASN A 20 -9.79 -6.57 10.93
CA ASN A 20 -9.47 -5.93 12.21
C ASN A 20 -10.58 -4.98 12.67
N LEU A 21 -11.21 -4.24 11.77
CA LEU A 21 -12.40 -3.43 12.07
C LEU A 21 -13.55 -4.30 12.61
N ALA A 22 -13.83 -5.43 11.96
CA ALA A 22 -14.86 -6.35 12.44
C ALA A 22 -14.54 -6.91 13.84
N LYS A 23 -13.28 -7.29 14.10
CA LYS A 23 -12.81 -7.74 15.41
C LYS A 23 -12.90 -6.65 16.49
N ALA A 24 -12.72 -5.38 16.11
CA ALA A 24 -12.88 -4.24 17.01
C ALA A 24 -14.36 -3.87 17.28
N GLY A 25 -15.32 -4.60 16.71
CA GLY A 25 -16.74 -4.45 16.97
C GLY A 25 -17.48 -3.48 16.01
N PHE A 26 -16.85 -3.10 14.92
CA PHE A 26 -17.54 -2.34 13.85
C PHE A 26 -18.43 -3.25 13.00
N GLU A 27 -19.55 -2.72 12.52
CA GLU A 27 -20.35 -3.37 11.48
C GLU A 27 -19.70 -3.04 10.12
N VAL A 28 -19.03 -4.01 9.51
CA VAL A 28 -18.24 -3.79 8.29
C VAL A 28 -19.03 -4.21 7.05
N HIS A 29 -19.25 -3.26 6.15
CA HIS A 29 -19.85 -3.42 4.83
C HIS A 29 -18.75 -3.52 3.78
N GLY A 30 -18.52 -4.70 3.23
CA GLY A 30 -17.43 -4.96 2.31
C GLY A 30 -17.84 -4.94 0.84
N TYR A 31 -16.95 -4.48 -0.02
CA TYR A 31 -17.05 -4.65 -1.47
C TYR A 31 -15.69 -4.98 -2.10
N ASP A 32 -15.68 -5.91 -3.03
CA ASP A 32 -14.55 -6.22 -3.91
C ASP A 32 -15.09 -6.79 -5.23
N PRO A 33 -14.52 -6.45 -6.40
CA PRO A 33 -14.94 -7.05 -7.68
C PRO A 33 -14.64 -8.55 -7.75
N SER A 34 -13.63 -9.04 -7.01
CA SER A 34 -13.25 -10.45 -6.97
C SER A 34 -14.19 -11.30 -6.11
N GLY A 35 -14.88 -12.28 -6.71
CA GLY A 35 -15.71 -13.23 -5.97
C GLY A 35 -14.93 -13.99 -4.89
N ALA A 36 -13.68 -14.36 -5.15
CA ALA A 36 -12.83 -15.05 -4.17
C ALA A 36 -12.49 -14.17 -2.96
N ALA A 37 -12.29 -12.86 -3.18
CA ALA A 37 -12.05 -11.90 -2.09
C ALA A 37 -13.32 -11.73 -1.24
N ARG A 38 -14.49 -11.62 -1.88
CA ARG A 38 -15.79 -11.55 -1.20
C ARG A 38 -16.04 -12.76 -0.32
N THR A 39 -15.89 -13.97 -0.86
CA THR A 39 -16.10 -15.23 -0.09
C THR A 39 -15.18 -15.31 1.13
N ARG A 40 -13.91 -14.90 1.00
CA ARG A 40 -12.99 -14.85 2.16
C ARG A 40 -13.45 -13.85 3.22
N ALA A 41 -13.92 -12.69 2.80
CA ALA A 41 -14.41 -11.64 3.70
C ALA A 41 -15.69 -12.08 4.45
N GLU A 42 -16.65 -12.69 3.76
CA GLU A 42 -17.87 -13.27 4.36
C GLU A 42 -17.55 -14.33 5.41
N SER A 43 -16.58 -15.20 5.12
CA SER A 43 -16.10 -16.22 6.08
C SER A 43 -15.46 -15.59 7.34
N GLY A 44 -14.98 -14.35 7.23
CA GLY A 44 -14.44 -13.53 8.33
C GLY A 44 -15.48 -12.67 9.05
N GLY A 45 -16.78 -12.81 8.74
CA GLY A 45 -17.87 -12.06 9.38
C GLY A 45 -18.13 -10.66 8.80
N ILE A 46 -17.62 -10.36 7.62
CA ILE A 46 -17.86 -9.10 6.90
C ILE A 46 -19.11 -9.27 6.03
N GLN A 47 -20.05 -8.36 6.14
CA GLN A 47 -21.22 -8.32 5.26
C GLN A 47 -20.81 -7.75 3.90
N VAL A 48 -20.96 -8.55 2.82
CA VAL A 48 -20.53 -8.16 1.47
C VAL A 48 -21.70 -7.68 0.63
N PHE A 49 -21.46 -6.63 -0.15
CA PHE A 49 -22.44 -5.97 -1.02
C PHE A 49 -22.07 -6.08 -2.50
N GLY A 50 -23.03 -5.81 -3.37
CA GLY A 50 -22.91 -5.95 -4.82
C GLY A 50 -22.18 -4.79 -5.49
N SER A 51 -22.12 -3.62 -4.84
CA SER A 51 -21.46 -2.42 -5.37
C SER A 51 -20.84 -1.56 -4.25
N PRO A 52 -19.90 -0.64 -4.58
CA PRO A 52 -19.41 0.36 -3.64
C PRO A 52 -20.52 1.24 -3.06
N ALA A 53 -21.51 1.63 -3.87
CA ALA A 53 -22.65 2.43 -3.43
C ALA A 53 -23.50 1.70 -2.38
N GLU A 54 -23.80 0.41 -2.61
CA GLU A 54 -24.54 -0.40 -1.63
C GLU A 54 -23.78 -0.54 -0.31
N ALA A 55 -22.47 -0.77 -0.36
CA ALA A 55 -21.63 -0.86 0.83
C ALA A 55 -21.58 0.48 1.60
N ALA A 56 -21.57 1.61 0.88
CA ALA A 56 -21.50 2.95 1.46
C ALA A 56 -22.82 3.48 2.00
N ALA A 57 -23.95 2.85 1.66
CA ALA A 57 -25.25 3.34 2.08
C ALA A 57 -25.43 3.29 3.61
N GLY A 58 -25.69 4.47 4.22
CA GLY A 58 -25.94 4.61 5.65
C GLY A 58 -24.74 4.39 6.57
N VAL A 59 -23.50 4.47 6.06
CA VAL A 59 -22.27 4.37 6.86
C VAL A 59 -21.68 5.75 7.16
N GLN A 60 -21.00 5.89 8.29
CA GLN A 60 -20.33 7.13 8.68
C GLN A 60 -18.90 7.19 8.15
N VAL A 61 -18.27 6.03 7.90
CA VAL A 61 -16.87 5.95 7.46
C VAL A 61 -16.76 5.00 6.27
N ILE A 62 -16.03 5.41 5.25
CA ILE A 62 -15.71 4.63 4.07
C ILE A 62 -14.20 4.46 4.03
N CYS A 63 -13.72 3.23 4.10
CA CYS A 63 -12.33 2.86 3.94
C CYS A 63 -12.10 2.23 2.56
N SER A 64 -10.93 2.43 1.98
CA SER A 64 -10.57 1.76 0.73
C SER A 64 -9.11 1.31 0.70
N SER A 65 -8.84 0.23 -0.04
CA SER A 65 -7.49 -0.24 -0.32
C SER A 65 -7.47 -0.98 -1.65
N VAL A 66 -7.15 -0.25 -2.70
CA VAL A 66 -7.20 -0.72 -4.10
C VAL A 66 -5.84 -0.55 -4.78
N PRO A 67 -5.52 -1.34 -5.84
CA PRO A 67 -4.17 -1.37 -6.39
C PRO A 67 -3.79 -0.16 -7.26
N GLU A 68 -4.72 0.46 -7.99
CA GLU A 68 -4.45 1.49 -9.00
C GLU A 68 -5.37 2.71 -8.85
N THR A 69 -4.95 3.83 -9.43
CA THR A 69 -5.71 5.09 -9.41
C THR A 69 -7.10 4.96 -10.06
N GLU A 70 -7.18 4.23 -11.16
CA GLU A 70 -8.42 3.98 -11.89
C GLU A 70 -9.40 3.16 -11.06
N HIS A 71 -8.91 2.19 -10.27
CA HIS A 71 -9.75 1.42 -9.36
C HIS A 71 -10.32 2.27 -8.21
N ALA A 72 -9.52 3.22 -7.69
CA ALA A 72 -10.02 4.17 -6.69
C ALA A 72 -11.07 5.11 -7.32
N ALA A 73 -10.79 5.62 -8.52
CA ALA A 73 -11.75 6.46 -9.24
C ALA A 73 -13.07 5.71 -9.48
N GLU A 74 -13.04 4.46 -9.93
CA GLU A 74 -14.24 3.64 -10.12
C GLU A 74 -14.98 3.37 -8.80
N ALA A 75 -14.24 3.01 -7.74
CA ALA A 75 -14.84 2.71 -6.43
C ALA A 75 -15.56 3.93 -5.81
N TYR A 76 -15.06 5.14 -6.03
CA TYR A 76 -15.65 6.35 -5.47
C TYR A 76 -16.55 7.11 -6.43
N LEU A 77 -16.16 7.25 -7.70
CA LEU A 77 -16.79 8.13 -8.69
C LEU A 77 -17.53 7.40 -9.81
N GLY A 78 -17.43 6.07 -9.91
CA GLY A 78 -18.13 5.25 -10.89
C GLY A 78 -19.66 5.40 -10.79
N GLU A 79 -20.39 4.86 -11.76
CA GLU A 79 -21.86 4.90 -11.79
C GLU A 79 -22.47 4.35 -10.48
N ASN A 80 -21.91 3.26 -9.94
CA ASN A 80 -22.25 2.66 -8.66
C ASN A 80 -21.17 2.92 -7.60
N GLY A 81 -20.50 4.07 -7.68
CA GLY A 81 -19.42 4.48 -6.77
C GLY A 81 -19.94 4.90 -5.39
N ALA A 82 -19.07 4.79 -4.40
CA ALA A 82 -19.45 5.01 -3.00
C ALA A 82 -20.00 6.41 -2.72
N LEU A 83 -19.46 7.46 -3.38
CA LEU A 83 -19.93 8.84 -3.16
C LEU A 83 -21.38 9.07 -3.61
N ALA A 84 -21.96 8.19 -4.45
CA ALA A 84 -23.34 8.33 -4.88
C ALA A 84 -24.36 8.01 -3.78
N ALA A 85 -24.00 7.16 -2.81
CA ALA A 85 -24.91 6.67 -1.76
C ALA A 85 -24.43 6.98 -0.34
N ALA A 86 -23.20 7.51 -0.18
CA ALA A 86 -22.67 7.91 1.10
C ALA A 86 -23.49 9.05 1.72
N PRO A 87 -23.84 9.01 3.02
CA PRO A 87 -24.57 10.09 3.66
C PRO A 87 -23.69 11.34 3.78
N GLU A 88 -24.36 12.51 3.78
CA GLU A 88 -23.69 13.79 4.06
C GLU A 88 -22.93 13.73 5.40
N GLY A 89 -21.74 14.30 5.45
CA GLY A 89 -20.86 14.29 6.61
C GLY A 89 -20.02 13.00 6.76
N ALA A 90 -20.21 11.98 5.92
CA ALA A 90 -19.37 10.80 5.95
C ALA A 90 -17.90 11.12 5.63
N VAL A 91 -16.99 10.32 6.21
CA VAL A 91 -15.54 10.47 6.03
C VAL A 91 -15.00 9.28 5.25
N CYS A 92 -14.17 9.56 4.24
CA CYS A 92 -13.47 8.56 3.45
C CYS A 92 -11.98 8.54 3.80
N PHE A 93 -11.45 7.37 4.16
CA PHE A 93 -10.03 7.09 4.36
C PHE A 93 -9.54 6.16 3.26
N ASP A 94 -8.74 6.67 2.33
CA ASP A 94 -8.15 5.84 1.27
C ASP A 94 -6.74 5.39 1.66
N PHE A 95 -6.59 4.12 2.00
CA PHE A 95 -5.32 3.48 2.35
C PHE A 95 -4.52 3.02 1.12
N SER A 96 -5.01 3.30 -0.08
CA SER A 96 -4.34 2.96 -1.33
C SER A 96 -3.10 3.82 -1.57
N THR A 97 -2.18 3.32 -2.37
CA THR A 97 -1.11 4.14 -2.95
C THR A 97 -1.48 4.41 -4.42
N ILE A 98 -2.03 5.59 -4.66
CA ILE A 98 -2.51 6.07 -5.97
C ILE A 98 -1.83 7.38 -6.35
N ALA A 99 -2.07 7.86 -7.57
CA ALA A 99 -1.54 9.15 -8.01
C ALA A 99 -2.15 10.29 -7.17
N VAL A 100 -1.34 11.29 -6.82
CA VAL A 100 -1.75 12.45 -6.01
C VAL A 100 -2.93 13.18 -6.64
N GLU A 101 -2.86 13.43 -7.95
CA GLU A 101 -3.93 14.11 -8.71
C GLU A 101 -5.24 13.30 -8.71
N GLY A 102 -5.13 11.96 -8.74
CA GLY A 102 -6.28 11.06 -8.64
C GLY A 102 -6.99 11.18 -7.30
N SER A 103 -6.22 11.20 -6.19
CA SER A 103 -6.74 11.43 -4.85
C SER A 103 -7.41 12.79 -4.71
N GLN A 104 -6.74 13.85 -5.18
CA GLN A 104 -7.25 15.22 -5.12
C GLN A 104 -8.54 15.37 -5.93
N ARG A 105 -8.66 14.71 -7.09
CA ARG A 105 -9.90 14.67 -7.86
C ARG A 105 -11.03 14.01 -7.09
N ILE A 106 -10.79 12.88 -6.43
CA ILE A 106 -11.81 12.22 -5.61
C ILE A 106 -12.21 13.11 -4.43
N ALA A 107 -11.23 13.75 -3.76
CA ALA A 107 -11.48 14.67 -2.65
C ALA A 107 -12.38 15.85 -3.06
N ALA A 108 -12.10 16.46 -4.21
CA ALA A 108 -12.90 17.58 -4.73
C ALA A 108 -14.35 17.16 -5.06
N GLU A 109 -14.58 15.95 -5.56
CA GLU A 109 -15.93 15.42 -5.81
C GLU A 109 -16.65 15.01 -4.52
N ALA A 110 -15.92 14.52 -3.51
CA ALA A 110 -16.45 14.23 -2.19
C ALA A 110 -16.93 15.53 -1.49
N GLU A 111 -16.11 16.59 -1.52
CA GLU A 111 -16.43 17.89 -0.93
C GLU A 111 -17.72 18.50 -1.51
N LYS A 112 -17.92 18.42 -2.83
CA LYS A 112 -19.19 18.88 -3.48
C LYS A 112 -20.43 18.19 -2.95
N ARG A 113 -20.27 17.03 -2.32
CA ARG A 113 -21.37 16.22 -1.75
C ARG A 113 -21.41 16.29 -0.22
N GLY A 114 -20.62 17.19 0.38
CA GLY A 114 -20.55 17.35 1.83
C GLY A 114 -19.82 16.23 2.55
N LEU A 115 -18.95 15.47 1.85
CA LEU A 115 -18.10 14.43 2.44
C LEU A 115 -16.66 14.92 2.58
N ARG A 116 -15.93 14.31 3.51
CA ARG A 116 -14.49 14.54 3.68
C ARG A 116 -13.72 13.33 3.16
N PHE A 117 -12.74 13.56 2.31
CA PHE A 117 -11.88 12.50 1.77
C PHE A 117 -10.42 12.77 2.17
N LEU A 118 -9.77 11.76 2.75
CA LEU A 118 -8.39 11.80 3.17
C LEU A 118 -7.60 10.71 2.47
N ASP A 119 -6.42 11.03 1.99
CA ASP A 119 -5.42 10.06 1.58
C ASP A 119 -4.66 9.59 2.82
N THR A 120 -4.77 8.31 3.11
CA THR A 120 -4.21 7.68 4.31
C THR A 120 -3.37 6.44 3.98
N PRO A 121 -2.47 6.50 2.97
CA PRO A 121 -1.64 5.34 2.65
C PRO A 121 -0.89 4.84 3.88
N VAL A 122 -0.52 3.55 3.83
CA VAL A 122 0.06 2.86 4.98
C VAL A 122 1.51 2.45 4.73
N SER A 123 2.29 2.38 5.79
CA SER A 123 3.61 1.76 5.82
C SER A 123 3.59 0.50 6.67
N GLY A 124 4.06 -0.58 6.09
CA GLY A 124 4.03 -1.94 6.61
C GLY A 124 3.59 -2.93 5.53
N SER A 125 3.68 -4.22 5.83
CA SER A 125 3.34 -5.32 4.94
C SER A 125 2.11 -6.08 5.45
N VAL A 126 1.67 -7.13 4.75
CA VAL A 126 0.50 -7.93 5.12
C VAL A 126 0.55 -8.45 6.57
N PRO A 127 1.68 -8.92 7.12
CA PRO A 127 1.78 -9.25 8.55
C PRO A 127 1.42 -8.09 9.48
N HIS A 128 1.89 -6.87 9.18
CA HIS A 128 1.56 -5.67 9.97
C HIS A 128 0.07 -5.30 9.83
N ALA A 129 -0.49 -5.44 8.62
CA ALA A 129 -1.93 -5.24 8.41
C ALA A 129 -2.78 -6.22 9.24
N ARG A 130 -2.39 -7.50 9.28
CA ARG A 130 -3.08 -8.52 10.11
C ARG A 130 -2.96 -8.25 11.61
N ALA A 131 -1.82 -7.71 12.05
CA ALA A 131 -1.56 -7.37 13.44
C ALA A 131 -2.19 -6.04 13.89
N GLY A 132 -2.70 -5.22 12.97
CA GLY A 132 -3.20 -3.87 13.28
C GLY A 132 -2.08 -2.90 13.70
N THR A 133 -0.89 -3.06 13.13
CA THR A 133 0.32 -2.29 13.50
C THR A 133 0.90 -1.50 12.31
N LEU A 134 0.06 -1.17 11.34
CA LEU A 134 0.47 -0.31 10.22
C LEU A 134 0.72 1.12 10.73
N ALA A 135 1.74 1.80 10.17
CA ALA A 135 1.83 3.24 10.29
C ALA A 135 0.98 3.89 9.20
N ILE A 136 0.11 4.82 9.59
CA ILE A 136 -0.80 5.53 8.69
C ILE A 136 -0.21 6.90 8.37
N ILE A 137 -0.10 7.21 7.08
CA ILE A 137 0.52 8.43 6.56
C ILE A 137 -0.60 9.29 5.99
N ALA A 138 -1.07 10.32 6.72
CA ALA A 138 -2.31 11.02 6.41
C ALA A 138 -2.10 12.38 5.75
N GLY A 139 -2.93 12.64 4.73
CA GLY A 139 -3.18 13.96 4.15
C GLY A 139 -4.67 14.26 4.15
N GLY A 140 -5.04 15.52 4.38
CA GLY A 140 -6.43 15.99 4.45
C GLY A 140 -6.77 16.65 5.77
N ASP A 141 -8.07 16.73 6.10
CA ASP A 141 -8.58 17.39 7.30
C ASP A 141 -8.17 16.66 8.58
N PRO A 142 -7.34 17.24 9.46
CA PRO A 142 -6.90 16.60 10.69
C PRO A 142 -8.05 16.37 11.70
N SER A 143 -9.14 17.14 11.63
CA SER A 143 -10.29 16.93 12.52
C SER A 143 -10.95 15.58 12.27
N ALA A 144 -11.01 15.14 11.01
CA ALA A 144 -11.54 13.83 10.63
C ALA A 144 -10.72 12.66 11.20
N LEU A 145 -9.39 12.83 11.33
CA LEU A 145 -8.52 11.84 11.96
C LEU A 145 -8.83 11.66 13.45
N GLU A 146 -9.07 12.77 14.15
CA GLU A 146 -9.41 12.75 15.58
C GLU A 146 -10.82 12.19 15.82
N GLU A 147 -11.83 12.59 15.02
CA GLU A 147 -13.22 12.13 15.11
C GLU A 147 -13.35 10.60 14.90
N HIS A 148 -12.45 10.03 14.09
CA HIS A 148 -12.47 8.61 13.73
C HIS A 148 -11.22 7.85 14.17
N ARG A 149 -10.57 8.32 15.25
CA ARG A 149 -9.39 7.67 15.85
C ARG A 149 -9.64 6.20 16.19
N ASP A 150 -10.86 5.85 16.59
CA ASP A 150 -11.28 4.47 16.88
C ASP A 150 -11.16 3.55 15.66
N VAL A 151 -11.53 4.04 14.47
CA VAL A 151 -11.41 3.31 13.18
C VAL A 151 -9.94 3.15 12.81
N LEU A 152 -9.16 4.23 12.89
CA LEU A 152 -7.74 4.23 12.54
C LEU A 152 -6.94 3.32 13.47
N ALA A 153 -7.25 3.32 14.78
CA ALA A 153 -6.59 2.47 15.78
C ALA A 153 -6.81 0.97 15.55
N ALA A 154 -7.90 0.56 14.92
CA ALA A 154 -8.12 -0.84 14.54
C ALA A 154 -7.24 -1.27 13.35
N ILE A 155 -6.75 -0.33 12.55
CA ILE A 155 -5.95 -0.55 11.34
C ILE A 155 -4.46 -0.40 11.64
N GLY A 156 -4.08 0.61 12.43
CA GLY A 156 -2.70 0.93 12.76
C GLY A 156 -2.57 1.80 14.00
N GLY A 157 -1.44 1.68 14.71
CA GLY A 157 -1.22 2.39 15.98
C GLY A 157 -0.78 3.84 15.81
N ASP A 158 -0.01 4.14 14.77
CA ASP A 158 0.63 5.44 14.58
C ASP A 158 0.03 6.17 13.37
N VAL A 159 -0.55 7.34 13.60
CA VAL A 159 -1.08 8.22 12.55
C VAL A 159 -0.22 9.46 12.45
N HIS A 160 0.39 9.70 11.28
CA HIS A 160 1.23 10.85 10.99
C HIS A 160 0.56 11.73 9.94
N HIS A 161 0.22 12.97 10.30
CA HIS A 161 -0.41 13.94 9.40
C HIS A 161 0.63 14.86 8.76
N PHE A 162 0.61 14.98 7.43
CA PHE A 162 1.63 15.70 6.64
C PHE A 162 1.11 16.97 5.96
N GLY A 163 -0.19 17.24 6.00
CA GLY A 163 -0.74 18.45 5.38
C GLY A 163 -2.08 18.22 4.67
N PRO A 164 -2.42 19.03 3.66
CA PRO A 164 -3.68 18.88 2.92
C PRO A 164 -3.74 17.58 2.13
N ASN A 165 -4.91 17.28 1.53
CA ASN A 165 -5.08 16.08 0.70
C ASN A 165 -4.00 15.97 -0.38
N GLY A 166 -3.42 14.77 -0.50
CA GLY A 166 -2.27 14.46 -1.33
C GLY A 166 -0.93 14.44 -0.57
N ALA A 167 -0.83 15.10 0.58
CA ALA A 167 0.42 15.15 1.35
C ALA A 167 0.81 13.78 1.95
N GLY A 168 -0.16 12.96 2.33
CA GLY A 168 0.05 11.58 2.76
C GLY A 168 0.63 10.73 1.64
N LEU A 169 0.07 10.81 0.45
CA LEU A 169 0.58 10.13 -0.75
C LEU A 169 1.98 10.60 -1.13
N GLN A 170 2.25 11.91 -1.11
CA GLN A 170 3.60 12.44 -1.36
C GLN A 170 4.62 11.83 -0.40
N MET A 171 4.31 11.78 0.90
CA MET A 171 5.20 11.17 1.90
C MET A 171 5.32 9.65 1.69
N LYS A 172 4.24 8.97 1.29
CA LYS A 172 4.29 7.56 0.92
C LYS A 172 5.23 7.31 -0.26
N LEU A 173 5.20 8.15 -1.29
CA LEU A 173 6.11 8.06 -2.43
C LEU A 173 7.57 8.30 -2.04
N VAL A 174 7.85 9.26 -1.14
CA VAL A 174 9.18 9.46 -0.56
C VAL A 174 9.67 8.20 0.16
N THR A 175 8.81 7.59 0.97
CA THR A 175 9.14 6.34 1.68
C THR A 175 9.45 5.19 0.70
N ASN A 176 8.62 5.02 -0.32
CA ASN A 176 8.78 3.95 -1.29
C ASN A 176 9.99 4.17 -2.22
N HIS A 177 10.36 5.43 -2.51
CA HIS A 177 11.62 5.75 -3.19
C HIS A 177 12.82 5.21 -2.41
N ILE A 178 12.92 5.56 -1.12
CA ILE A 178 14.01 5.07 -0.25
C ILE A 178 14.01 3.54 -0.22
N PHE A 179 12.83 2.93 -0.08
CA PHE A 179 12.67 1.49 0.00
C PHE A 179 13.16 0.78 -1.27
N ALA A 180 12.76 1.27 -2.47
CA ALA A 180 13.17 0.70 -3.76
C ALA A 180 14.70 0.72 -3.94
N VAL A 181 15.33 1.85 -3.61
CA VAL A 181 16.79 2.00 -3.69
C VAL A 181 17.50 1.05 -2.73
N HIS A 182 17.03 0.92 -1.49
CA HIS A 182 17.63 0.01 -0.51
C HIS A 182 17.53 -1.45 -0.94
N ILE A 183 16.38 -1.89 -1.43
CA ILE A 183 16.21 -3.26 -1.93
C ILE A 183 17.16 -3.53 -3.10
N SER A 184 17.29 -2.58 -4.02
CA SER A 184 18.22 -2.69 -5.15
C SER A 184 19.66 -2.82 -4.68
N ALA A 185 20.08 -1.96 -3.74
CA ALA A 185 21.44 -2.00 -3.17
C ALA A 185 21.74 -3.30 -2.43
N ILE A 186 20.77 -3.86 -1.69
CA ILE A 186 20.91 -5.15 -1.00
C ILE A 186 21.12 -6.27 -2.03
N ALA A 187 20.28 -6.33 -3.07
CA ALA A 187 20.36 -7.36 -4.11
C ALA A 187 21.70 -7.32 -4.85
N GLU A 188 22.16 -6.12 -5.21
CA GLU A 188 23.46 -5.90 -5.86
C GLU A 188 24.61 -6.36 -4.96
N ALA A 189 24.63 -5.93 -3.69
CA ALA A 189 25.69 -6.26 -2.74
C ALA A 189 25.78 -7.76 -2.45
N LEU A 190 24.64 -8.44 -2.26
CA LEU A 190 24.59 -9.89 -2.04
C LEU A 190 25.12 -10.64 -3.26
N THR A 191 24.74 -10.22 -4.48
CA THR A 191 25.21 -10.82 -5.72
C THR A 191 26.73 -10.65 -5.89
N LEU A 192 27.24 -9.44 -5.65
CA LEU A 192 28.67 -9.17 -5.70
C LEU A 192 29.46 -10.03 -4.71
N GLY A 193 29.02 -10.10 -3.46
CA GLY A 193 29.67 -10.92 -2.42
C GLY A 193 29.68 -12.40 -2.78
N LYS A 194 28.55 -12.95 -3.24
CA LYS A 194 28.43 -14.33 -3.71
C LYS A 194 29.38 -14.61 -4.89
N LYS A 195 29.44 -13.72 -5.87
CA LYS A 195 30.35 -13.83 -7.02
C LYS A 195 31.81 -13.76 -6.62
N SER A 196 32.15 -13.03 -5.54
CA SER A 196 33.47 -12.94 -4.96
C SER A 196 33.86 -14.13 -4.08
N GLY A 197 32.98 -15.13 -3.92
CA GLY A 197 33.23 -16.34 -3.16
C GLY A 197 32.87 -16.29 -1.68
N LEU A 198 32.15 -15.25 -1.24
CA LEU A 198 31.66 -15.17 0.13
C LEU A 198 30.43 -16.08 0.32
N ASP A 199 30.34 -16.70 1.49
CA ASP A 199 29.16 -17.49 1.87
C ASP A 199 27.95 -16.57 2.12
N PRO A 200 26.81 -16.79 1.41
CA PRO A 200 25.62 -15.95 1.54
C PRO A 200 25.05 -15.89 2.97
N GLU A 201 25.07 -17.02 3.70
CA GLU A 201 24.54 -17.06 5.06
C GLU A 201 25.43 -16.29 6.05
N ALA A 202 26.75 -16.39 5.90
CA ALA A 202 27.70 -15.61 6.68
C ALA A 202 27.58 -14.11 6.39
N MET A 203 27.40 -13.72 5.11
CA MET A 203 27.10 -12.34 4.74
C MET A 203 25.81 -11.84 5.40
N ALA A 204 24.72 -12.62 5.34
CA ALA A 204 23.45 -12.25 5.97
C ALA A 204 23.60 -12.06 7.48
N ALA A 205 24.29 -12.97 8.16
CA ALA A 205 24.52 -12.89 9.61
C ALA A 205 25.31 -11.62 9.98
N PHE A 206 26.39 -11.32 9.24
CA PHE A 206 27.20 -10.12 9.49
C PHE A 206 26.41 -8.83 9.20
N LEU A 207 25.70 -8.76 8.06
CA LEU A 207 24.92 -7.58 7.67
C LEU A 207 23.83 -7.25 8.71
N LYS A 208 23.13 -8.26 9.23
CA LYS A 208 22.14 -8.08 10.30
C LYS A 208 22.74 -7.56 11.61
N ALA A 209 24.00 -7.90 11.92
CA ALA A 209 24.71 -7.43 13.11
C ALA A 209 25.39 -6.05 12.91
N SER A 210 25.40 -5.53 11.68
CA SER A 210 26.08 -4.28 11.34
C SER A 210 25.21 -3.05 11.60
N VAL A 211 25.78 -1.86 11.35
CA VAL A 211 25.06 -0.55 11.45
C VAL A 211 24.08 -0.28 10.31
N ILE A 212 23.89 -1.25 9.41
CA ILE A 212 22.99 -1.10 8.26
C ILE A 212 21.52 -1.21 8.69
N PRO A 213 20.56 -0.50 8.05
CA PRO A 213 19.17 -0.37 8.51
C PRO A 213 18.42 -1.69 8.69
N LYS A 214 17.45 -1.70 9.61
CA LYS A 214 16.54 -2.82 9.93
C LYS A 214 15.85 -3.49 8.74
N ILE A 215 15.79 -2.84 7.58
CA ILE A 215 15.26 -3.43 6.35
C ILE A 215 15.95 -4.75 5.98
N LEU A 216 17.23 -4.92 6.35
CA LEU A 216 17.99 -6.14 6.13
C LEU A 216 17.41 -7.32 6.92
N ASP A 217 16.81 -7.09 8.08
CA ASP A 217 16.33 -8.16 8.96
C ASP A 217 15.31 -9.07 8.27
N TYR A 218 14.48 -8.51 7.39
CA TYR A 218 13.39 -9.25 6.74
C TYR A 218 13.51 -9.34 5.20
N LYS A 219 14.55 -8.72 4.59
CA LYS A 219 14.73 -8.76 3.13
C LYS A 219 15.91 -9.62 2.67
N VAL A 220 16.97 -9.75 3.47
CA VAL A 220 18.17 -10.51 3.08
C VAL A 220 17.90 -12.02 3.01
N SER A 221 17.30 -12.61 4.05
CA SER A 221 17.05 -14.06 4.06
C SER A 221 16.18 -14.54 2.89
N PRO A 222 15.01 -13.91 2.59
CA PRO A 222 14.22 -14.28 1.42
C PRO A 222 14.97 -14.20 0.09
N MET A 223 15.85 -13.22 -0.10
CA MET A 223 16.68 -13.13 -1.31
C MET A 223 17.64 -14.32 -1.44
N ILE A 224 18.27 -14.73 -0.32
CA ILE A 224 19.26 -15.83 -0.31
C ILE A 224 18.58 -17.18 -0.57
N VAL A 225 17.45 -17.45 0.09
CA VAL A 225 16.72 -18.72 -0.04
C VAL A 225 15.75 -18.74 -1.21
N LYS A 226 15.69 -17.65 -2.00
CA LYS A 226 14.81 -17.47 -3.15
C LYS A 226 13.32 -17.63 -2.81
N ASP A 227 12.91 -17.17 -1.61
CA ASP A 227 11.49 -17.07 -1.25
C ASP A 227 10.93 -15.75 -1.74
N TYR A 228 10.19 -15.82 -2.83
CA TYR A 228 9.54 -14.68 -3.47
C TYR A 228 8.02 -14.67 -3.28
N THR A 229 7.54 -15.27 -2.19
CA THR A 229 6.11 -15.23 -1.81
C THR A 229 5.65 -13.77 -1.70
N PRO A 230 4.65 -13.35 -2.49
CA PRO A 230 4.29 -11.93 -2.62
C PRO A 230 3.80 -11.29 -1.32
N THR A 231 4.52 -10.29 -0.84
CA THR A 231 4.07 -9.33 0.19
C THR A 231 3.90 -7.93 -0.41
N PHE A 232 4.80 -7.56 -1.33
CA PHE A 232 4.76 -6.37 -2.17
C PHE A 232 5.47 -6.69 -3.49
N THR A 233 4.72 -6.76 -4.60
CA THR A 233 5.25 -7.30 -5.85
C THR A 233 6.16 -6.33 -6.60
N VAL A 234 6.99 -6.88 -7.51
CA VAL A 234 7.81 -6.11 -8.46
C VAL A 234 6.92 -5.14 -9.26
N ASN A 235 5.77 -5.57 -9.75
CA ASN A 235 4.85 -4.73 -10.51
C ASN A 235 4.26 -3.58 -9.67
N LEU A 236 3.93 -3.83 -8.40
CA LEU A 236 3.46 -2.77 -7.48
C LEU A 236 4.55 -1.72 -7.25
N MET A 237 5.81 -2.14 -7.07
CA MET A 237 6.91 -1.18 -6.94
C MET A 237 7.15 -0.42 -8.25
N LEU A 238 7.07 -1.07 -9.41
CA LEU A 238 7.17 -0.40 -10.71
C LEU A 238 6.09 0.67 -10.91
N LYS A 239 4.87 0.40 -10.45
CA LYS A 239 3.79 1.40 -10.42
C LYS A 239 4.18 2.59 -9.53
N ASP A 240 4.66 2.35 -8.32
CA ASP A 240 5.05 3.40 -7.38
C ASP A 240 6.24 4.23 -7.94
N LEU A 241 7.22 3.56 -8.57
CA LEU A 241 8.36 4.24 -9.22
C LEU A 241 7.93 5.13 -10.40
N ARG A 242 6.83 4.79 -11.11
CA ARG A 242 6.25 5.69 -12.13
C ARG A 242 5.67 6.95 -11.49
N MET A 243 4.93 6.81 -10.39
CA MET A 243 4.36 7.95 -9.66
C MET A 243 5.45 8.84 -9.04
N ILE A 244 6.51 8.23 -8.50
CA ILE A 244 7.69 8.96 -7.99
C ILE A 244 8.34 9.77 -9.12
N ALA A 245 8.50 9.18 -10.31
CA ALA A 245 9.08 9.88 -11.45
C ALA A 245 8.21 11.07 -11.90
N ALA A 246 6.88 10.92 -11.94
CA ALA A 246 5.97 12.01 -12.26
C ALA A 246 6.05 13.16 -11.24
N MET A 247 6.03 12.85 -9.94
CA MET A 247 6.20 13.84 -8.88
C MET A 247 7.56 14.56 -8.97
N ALA A 248 8.63 13.84 -9.31
CA ALA A 248 9.96 14.44 -9.46
C ALA A 248 10.04 15.38 -10.69
N GLU A 249 9.36 15.04 -11.76
CA GLU A 249 9.26 15.88 -12.97
C GLU A 249 8.51 17.18 -12.67
N GLU A 250 7.38 17.11 -11.98
CA GLU A 250 6.59 18.26 -11.56
C GLU A 250 7.40 19.19 -10.63
N THR A 251 8.08 18.61 -9.64
CA THR A 251 8.88 19.36 -8.64
C THR A 251 10.28 19.75 -9.13
N LYS A 252 10.69 19.27 -10.32
CA LYS A 252 12.04 19.47 -10.90
C LYS A 252 13.17 18.96 -10.00
N VAL A 253 12.92 17.89 -9.25
CA VAL A 253 13.93 17.24 -8.40
C VAL A 253 14.63 16.13 -9.19
N PRO A 254 15.97 16.14 -9.34
CA PRO A 254 16.68 15.04 -9.98
C PRO A 254 16.68 13.79 -9.09
N ILE A 255 16.31 12.63 -9.65
CA ILE A 255 16.18 11.36 -8.92
C ILE A 255 17.00 10.21 -9.58
N PRO A 256 18.32 10.37 -9.80
CA PRO A 256 19.12 9.38 -10.53
C PRO A 256 19.09 7.98 -9.91
N LEU A 257 19.08 7.86 -8.58
CA LEU A 257 19.02 6.57 -7.89
C LEU A 257 17.68 5.87 -8.11
N CYS A 258 16.57 6.61 -8.09
CA CYS A 258 15.26 6.06 -8.40
C CYS A 258 15.15 5.60 -9.86
N ALA A 259 15.72 6.36 -10.79
CA ALA A 259 15.75 5.99 -12.21
C ALA A 259 16.54 4.69 -12.42
N ALA A 260 17.70 4.54 -11.76
CA ALA A 260 18.49 3.31 -11.78
C ALA A 260 17.71 2.14 -11.15
N ALA A 261 17.12 2.33 -9.97
CA ALA A 261 16.29 1.31 -9.33
C ALA A 261 15.15 0.85 -10.24
N ARG A 262 14.48 1.78 -10.94
CA ARG A 262 13.39 1.44 -11.87
C ARG A 262 13.86 0.51 -13.00
N GLN A 263 15.07 0.70 -13.54
CA GLN A 263 15.64 -0.20 -14.55
C GLN A 263 15.87 -1.60 -14.00
N ILE A 264 16.33 -1.73 -12.75
CA ILE A 264 16.52 -3.01 -12.06
C ILE A 264 15.19 -3.75 -11.91
N TYR A 265 14.16 -3.08 -11.42
CA TYR A 265 12.81 -3.66 -11.30
C TYR A 265 12.21 -4.06 -12.65
N MET A 266 12.42 -3.24 -13.70
CA MET A 266 12.02 -3.59 -15.07
C MET A 266 12.75 -4.85 -15.57
N GLY A 267 14.04 -4.99 -15.27
CA GLY A 267 14.82 -6.19 -15.59
C GLY A 267 14.26 -7.45 -14.92
N ALA A 268 13.92 -7.39 -13.64
CA ALA A 268 13.28 -8.50 -12.93
C ALA A 268 11.89 -8.85 -13.51
N ALA A 269 11.07 -7.85 -13.83
CA ALA A 269 9.77 -8.07 -14.48
C ALA A 269 9.93 -8.74 -15.85
N ALA A 270 10.92 -8.34 -16.66
CA ALA A 270 11.24 -8.95 -17.96
C ALA A 270 11.70 -10.41 -17.83
N LEU A 271 12.23 -10.82 -16.68
CA LEU A 271 12.56 -12.21 -16.35
C LEU A 271 11.35 -13.04 -15.90
N GLY A 272 10.15 -12.46 -15.83
CA GLY A 272 8.92 -13.13 -15.43
C GLY A 272 8.56 -12.96 -13.95
N HIS A 273 9.29 -12.15 -13.19
CA HIS A 273 9.08 -11.96 -11.74
C HIS A 273 8.12 -10.80 -11.40
N GLY A 274 7.32 -10.31 -12.35
CA GLY A 274 6.43 -9.16 -12.14
C GLY A 274 5.47 -9.32 -10.95
N ASP A 275 4.89 -10.50 -10.77
CA ASP A 275 3.93 -10.81 -9.71
C ASP A 275 4.59 -11.46 -8.47
N ALA A 276 5.89 -11.69 -8.50
CA ALA A 276 6.67 -12.15 -7.36
C ALA A 276 6.96 -11.00 -6.38
N ASP A 277 7.33 -11.33 -5.12
CA ASP A 277 7.80 -10.31 -4.18
C ASP A 277 9.00 -9.55 -4.77
N GLN A 278 9.11 -8.28 -4.43
CA GLN A 278 10.20 -7.42 -4.91
C GLN A 278 11.61 -7.93 -4.56
N ASN A 279 11.76 -8.89 -3.64
CA ASN A 279 13.02 -9.57 -3.38
C ASN A 279 13.55 -10.30 -4.62
N ALA A 280 12.68 -10.67 -5.58
CA ALA A 280 13.06 -11.32 -6.83
C ALA A 280 13.92 -10.44 -7.76
N ILE A 281 14.12 -9.16 -7.45
CA ILE A 281 15.06 -8.32 -8.23
C ILE A 281 16.49 -8.84 -8.18
N ILE A 282 16.86 -9.66 -7.18
CA ILE A 282 18.19 -10.30 -7.12
C ILE A 282 18.43 -11.17 -8.36
N GLU A 283 17.42 -11.80 -8.92
CA GLU A 283 17.54 -12.63 -10.14
C GLU A 283 18.03 -11.83 -11.35
N HIS A 284 17.72 -10.54 -11.41
CA HIS A 284 18.23 -9.66 -12.46
C HIS A 284 19.76 -9.50 -12.36
N PHE A 285 20.30 -9.34 -11.15
CA PHE A 285 21.72 -9.22 -10.89
C PHE A 285 22.44 -10.57 -11.06
N GLU A 286 21.89 -11.64 -10.47
CA GLU A 286 22.49 -12.99 -10.55
C GLU A 286 22.60 -13.46 -12.00
N LYS A 287 21.53 -13.28 -12.81
CA LYS A 287 21.55 -13.62 -14.23
C LYS A 287 22.59 -12.79 -15.00
N GLY A 288 22.69 -11.50 -14.72
CA GLY A 288 23.71 -10.62 -15.32
C GLY A 288 25.12 -11.01 -14.92
N ALA A 289 25.32 -11.58 -13.73
CA ALA A 289 26.60 -12.07 -13.22
C ALA A 289 26.93 -13.52 -13.63
N GLY A 290 26.01 -14.22 -14.30
CA GLY A 290 26.16 -15.62 -14.68
C GLY A 290 26.18 -16.57 -13.46
N LEU A 291 25.28 -16.32 -12.50
CA LEU A 291 25.03 -17.13 -11.30
C LEU A 291 23.73 -17.94 -11.45
#